data_7d75f7d4de2decbfa2560f1215c18207
#
_entry.id   7d75f7d4de2decbfa2560f1215c18207
#
_cell.length_a   1.000
_cell.length_b   1.000
_cell.length_c   1.000
_cell.angle_alpha   90.00
_cell.angle_beta   90.00
_cell.angle_gamma   90.00
#
_symmetry.space_group_name_H-M   'P 1'
#
loop_
_entity.id
_entity.type
_entity.pdbx_description
1 polymer ?
#
loop_
_entity_poly.entity_id
_entity_poly.type
_entity_poly.pdbx_seq_one_letter_code
_entity_poly.pdbx_strand_id
1 'polypeptide(L)'
;MEWEIDNLLKYPEPFKMPEHQAAELKFKAFIQIFEHHYKNCEEYRKYCELYDLKPHDIKTLDDLVKIQPIPSDAFRGTEKIISSVPQDKIVMVATTSSTTSKSPCRYPLDADTLRRTSMTGIHFLTDVGVKDGFVCMLTPSPDESDTGLVRGMSHVLKEGLKFGDNIMYAVKHGKMETEAALNAITSTHHRPVHLYGPPFAYMHLVDYIERHGIEVKLDKDSRLLITGGWKTVAGEITKQELNEKLAKAFHIKED
;
A
#
# COMPACT_ATOMS: atom_id res chain seq x y z
N MET A 1 -18.00 19.79 1.30
CA MET A 1 -17.67 19.61 2.74
C MET A 1 -16.17 19.50 2.83
N GLU A 2 -15.54 20.31 3.65
CA GLU A 2 -14.11 20.18 3.90
C GLU A 2 -13.87 19.03 4.88
N TRP A 3 -12.97 18.13 4.55
CA TRP A 3 -12.70 16.96 5.37
C TRP A 3 -11.45 17.20 6.22
N GLU A 4 -11.52 16.91 7.51
CA GLU A 4 -10.40 17.07 8.44
C GLU A 4 -9.17 16.24 8.03
N ILE A 5 -9.39 15.09 7.39
CA ILE A 5 -8.31 14.29 6.83
C ILE A 5 -7.49 15.06 5.77
N ASP A 6 -8.12 15.99 5.03
CA ASP A 6 -7.41 16.80 4.04
C ASP A 6 -6.44 17.80 4.69
N ASN A 7 -6.74 18.27 5.91
CA ASN A 7 -5.84 19.13 6.69
C ASN A 7 -4.58 18.35 7.12
N LEU A 8 -4.75 17.09 7.53
CA LEU A 8 -3.61 16.20 7.84
C LEU A 8 -2.75 15.94 6.60
N LEU A 9 -3.37 15.66 5.45
CA LEU A 9 -2.68 15.35 4.20
C LEU A 9 -2.01 16.57 3.55
N LYS A 10 -2.49 17.78 3.81
CA LYS A 10 -1.86 19.03 3.34
C LYS A 10 -0.64 19.43 4.17
N TYR A 11 -0.42 18.83 5.33
CA TYR A 11 0.76 19.13 6.13
C TYR A 11 2.03 18.67 5.37
N PRO A 12 3.07 19.52 5.29
CA PRO A 12 4.23 19.24 4.43
C PRO A 12 4.96 17.94 4.78
N GLU A 13 5.09 17.63 6.07
CA GLU A 13 5.75 16.43 6.59
C GLU A 13 4.84 15.76 7.65
N PRO A 14 3.75 15.08 7.22
CA PRO A 14 2.72 14.62 8.15
C PRO A 14 3.24 13.56 9.16
N PHE A 15 4.30 12.84 8.82
CA PHE A 15 4.93 11.87 9.73
C PHE A 15 5.83 12.52 10.79
N LYS A 16 6.20 13.79 10.60
CA LYS A 16 6.98 14.59 11.57
C LYS A 16 6.11 15.59 12.33
N MET A 17 4.78 15.53 12.17
CA MET A 17 3.86 16.38 12.91
C MET A 17 3.96 16.09 14.41
N PRO A 18 3.93 17.13 15.29
CA PRO A 18 3.88 16.92 16.74
C PRO A 18 2.72 16.00 17.15
N GLU A 19 2.99 15.05 18.04
CA GLU A 19 2.06 13.97 18.39
C GLU A 19 0.68 14.48 18.83
N HIS A 20 0.64 15.51 19.68
CA HIS A 20 -0.63 16.08 20.15
C HIS A 20 -1.46 16.69 19.00
N GLN A 21 -0.81 17.37 18.05
CA GLN A 21 -1.48 17.94 16.88
C GLN A 21 -1.97 16.84 15.94
N ALA A 22 -1.15 15.82 15.71
CA ALA A 22 -1.52 14.66 14.90
C ALA A 22 -2.70 13.91 15.51
N ALA A 23 -2.70 13.72 16.84
CA ALA A 23 -3.78 13.06 17.57
C ALA A 23 -5.11 13.82 17.45
N GLU A 24 -5.08 15.14 17.61
CA GLU A 24 -6.27 15.99 17.48
C GLU A 24 -6.86 15.93 16.07
N LEU A 25 -6.04 16.12 15.04
CA LEU A 25 -6.49 16.07 13.64
C LEU A 25 -7.00 14.67 13.24
N LYS A 26 -6.31 13.61 13.67
CA LYS A 26 -6.75 12.23 13.42
C LYS A 26 -8.09 11.95 14.08
N PHE A 27 -8.29 12.41 15.32
CA PHE A 27 -9.56 12.23 16.02
C PHE A 27 -10.71 12.95 15.31
N LYS A 28 -10.53 14.23 14.96
CA LYS A 28 -11.53 15.00 14.19
C LYS A 28 -11.86 14.32 12.86
N ALA A 29 -10.83 13.91 12.11
CA ALA A 29 -11.01 13.20 10.84
C ALA A 29 -11.75 11.88 11.03
N PHE A 30 -11.42 11.13 12.09
CA PHE A 30 -12.08 9.87 12.41
C PHE A 30 -13.56 10.05 12.71
N ILE A 31 -13.94 11.00 13.56
CA ILE A 31 -15.34 11.29 13.88
C ILE A 31 -16.11 11.66 12.61
N GLN A 32 -15.58 12.54 11.78
CA GLN A 32 -16.20 12.96 10.54
C GLN A 32 -16.43 11.77 9.57
N ILE A 33 -15.46 10.87 9.46
CA ILE A 33 -15.56 9.65 8.65
C ILE A 33 -16.58 8.69 9.25
N PHE A 34 -16.59 8.52 10.57
CA PHE A 34 -17.56 7.66 11.26
C PHE A 34 -19.00 8.15 11.06
N GLU A 35 -19.25 9.44 11.26
CA GLU A 35 -20.55 10.06 10.99
C GLU A 35 -20.98 9.87 9.52
N HIS A 36 -20.06 10.05 8.59
CA HIS A 36 -20.32 9.84 7.18
C HIS A 36 -20.74 8.40 6.87
N HIS A 37 -19.99 7.42 7.37
CA HIS A 37 -20.33 6.01 7.16
C HIS A 37 -21.63 5.62 7.83
N TYR A 38 -21.85 6.06 9.07
CA TYR A 38 -23.09 5.80 9.81
C TYR A 38 -24.32 6.37 9.09
N LYS A 39 -24.20 7.57 8.53
CA LYS A 39 -25.30 8.24 7.82
C LYS A 39 -25.58 7.62 6.44
N ASN A 40 -24.55 7.27 5.69
CA ASN A 40 -24.65 6.98 4.26
C ASN A 40 -24.52 5.49 3.91
N CYS A 41 -24.18 4.62 4.85
CA CYS A 41 -24.12 3.17 4.67
C CYS A 41 -25.11 2.48 5.61
N GLU A 42 -26.20 1.96 5.07
CA GLU A 42 -27.25 1.32 5.86
C GLU A 42 -26.75 0.08 6.58
N GLU A 43 -25.92 -0.73 5.92
CA GLU A 43 -25.31 -1.93 6.48
C GLU A 43 -24.41 -1.61 7.68
N TYR A 44 -23.60 -0.55 7.56
CA TYR A 44 -22.74 -0.10 8.65
C TYR A 44 -23.54 0.47 9.81
N ARG A 45 -24.56 1.27 9.54
CA ARG A 45 -25.47 1.79 10.57
C ARG A 45 -26.14 0.67 11.35
N LYS A 46 -26.72 -0.32 10.66
CA LYS A 46 -27.33 -1.50 11.30
C LYS A 46 -26.31 -2.27 12.16
N TYR A 47 -25.08 -2.38 11.67
CA TYR A 47 -24.01 -3.01 12.43
C TYR A 47 -23.69 -2.24 13.72
N CYS A 48 -23.59 -0.92 13.67
CA CYS A 48 -23.38 -0.08 14.86
C CYS A 48 -24.56 -0.19 15.85
N GLU A 49 -25.79 -0.22 15.34
CA GLU A 49 -27.01 -0.36 16.16
C GLU A 49 -27.07 -1.69 16.93
N LEU A 50 -26.48 -2.77 16.41
CA LEU A 50 -26.35 -4.05 17.14
C LEU A 50 -25.53 -3.92 18.44
N TYR A 51 -24.65 -2.95 18.50
CA TYR A 51 -23.78 -2.67 19.66
C TYR A 51 -24.22 -1.41 20.41
N ASP A 52 -25.44 -0.91 20.15
CA ASP A 52 -25.98 0.35 20.71
C ASP A 52 -24.99 1.52 20.58
N LEU A 53 -24.31 1.63 19.45
CA LEU A 53 -23.26 2.61 19.18
C LEU A 53 -23.73 3.66 18.17
N LYS A 54 -23.59 4.93 18.55
CA LYS A 54 -23.88 6.09 17.70
C LYS A 54 -22.65 7.02 17.64
N PRO A 55 -22.51 7.83 16.58
CA PRO A 55 -21.35 8.72 16.46
C PRO A 55 -21.13 9.65 17.66
N HIS A 56 -22.20 10.15 18.30
CA HIS A 56 -22.11 11.04 19.45
C HIS A 56 -21.62 10.37 20.75
N ASP A 57 -21.50 9.03 20.78
CA ASP A 57 -20.94 8.29 21.92
C ASP A 57 -19.41 8.30 21.94
N ILE A 58 -18.79 8.70 20.82
CA ILE A 58 -17.35 8.82 20.68
C ILE A 58 -16.96 10.29 20.90
N LYS A 59 -16.42 10.58 22.08
CA LYS A 59 -16.07 11.95 22.50
C LYS A 59 -14.56 12.15 22.68
N THR A 60 -13.83 11.07 22.86
CA THR A 60 -12.38 11.05 23.11
C THR A 60 -11.70 9.96 22.28
N LEU A 61 -10.36 10.01 22.18
CA LEU A 61 -9.58 8.94 21.56
C LEU A 61 -9.81 7.58 22.26
N ASP A 62 -9.98 7.58 23.57
CA ASP A 62 -10.22 6.36 24.35
C ASP A 62 -11.58 5.72 24.02
N ASP A 63 -12.55 6.49 23.57
CA ASP A 63 -13.84 5.96 23.14
C ASP A 63 -13.78 5.15 21.84
N LEU A 64 -12.70 5.26 21.06
CA LEU A 64 -12.54 4.51 19.81
C LEU A 64 -12.59 3.01 20.00
N VAL A 65 -12.25 2.50 21.19
CA VAL A 65 -12.34 1.07 21.54
C VAL A 65 -13.79 0.54 21.55
N LYS A 66 -14.79 1.44 21.63
CA LYS A 66 -16.21 1.08 21.56
C LYS A 66 -16.63 0.66 20.15
N ILE A 67 -15.86 1.07 19.12
CA ILE A 67 -16.19 0.79 17.72
C ILE A 67 -15.78 -0.64 17.41
N GLN A 68 -16.77 -1.46 17.11
CA GLN A 68 -16.54 -2.86 16.77
C GLN A 68 -16.01 -2.99 15.34
N PRO A 69 -14.93 -3.75 15.11
CA PRO A 69 -14.41 -3.98 13.77
C PRO A 69 -15.40 -4.82 12.94
N ILE A 70 -15.65 -4.42 11.71
CA ILE A 70 -16.45 -5.22 10.77
C ILE A 70 -15.59 -6.41 10.32
N PRO A 71 -16.09 -7.65 10.41
CA PRO A 71 -15.38 -8.80 9.88
C PRO A 71 -15.08 -8.65 8.38
N SER A 72 -13.88 -9.00 7.96
CA SER A 72 -13.47 -8.87 6.54
C SER A 72 -14.38 -9.67 5.59
N ASP A 73 -15.01 -10.73 6.08
CA ASP A 73 -15.91 -11.58 5.30
C ASP A 73 -17.17 -10.83 4.84
N ALA A 74 -17.56 -9.76 5.53
CA ALA A 74 -18.66 -8.90 5.09
C ALA A 74 -18.39 -8.23 3.72
N PHE A 75 -17.12 -8.13 3.30
CA PHE A 75 -16.70 -7.53 2.04
C PHE A 75 -16.34 -8.57 0.97
N ARG A 76 -16.62 -9.87 1.21
CA ARG A 76 -16.28 -10.97 0.32
C ARG A 76 -17.51 -11.49 -0.42
N GLY A 77 -17.32 -11.85 -1.70
CA GLY A 77 -18.27 -12.69 -2.44
C GLY A 77 -19.68 -12.14 -2.60
N THR A 78 -19.95 -10.89 -2.22
CA THR A 78 -21.26 -10.25 -2.38
C THR A 78 -21.35 -9.56 -3.74
N GLU A 79 -22.48 -9.71 -4.45
CA GLU A 79 -22.75 -8.93 -5.66
C GLU A 79 -22.86 -7.43 -5.31
N LYS A 80 -23.42 -7.14 -4.15
CA LYS A 80 -23.57 -5.78 -3.63
C LYS A 80 -22.27 -5.30 -3.00
N ILE A 81 -21.76 -4.18 -3.48
CA ILE A 81 -20.62 -3.49 -2.89
C ILE A 81 -21.11 -2.68 -1.69
N ILE A 82 -20.58 -2.96 -0.49
CA ILE A 82 -20.84 -2.14 0.71
C ILE A 82 -20.06 -0.84 0.55
N SER A 83 -20.75 0.28 0.53
CA SER A 83 -20.17 1.61 0.30
C SER A 83 -21.00 2.70 0.95
N SER A 84 -20.35 3.77 1.39
CA SER A 84 -20.98 5.00 1.90
C SER A 84 -21.12 6.06 0.81
N VAL A 85 -20.69 5.76 -0.40
CA VAL A 85 -20.86 6.64 -1.56
C VAL A 85 -21.71 5.96 -2.61
N PRO A 86 -22.48 6.73 -3.43
CA PRO A 86 -23.26 6.17 -4.53
C PRO A 86 -22.38 5.42 -5.53
N GLN A 87 -22.91 4.36 -6.13
CA GLN A 87 -22.15 3.51 -7.04
C GLN A 87 -21.64 4.26 -8.27
N ASP A 88 -22.38 5.24 -8.75
CA ASP A 88 -21.99 6.10 -9.90
C ASP A 88 -20.80 7.03 -9.60
N LYS A 89 -20.41 7.16 -8.33
CA LYS A 89 -19.22 7.91 -7.87
C LYS A 89 -17.98 7.04 -7.67
N ILE A 90 -18.12 5.72 -7.75
CA ILE A 90 -17.00 4.79 -7.60
C ILE A 90 -16.18 4.82 -8.89
N VAL A 91 -14.90 5.22 -8.77
CA VAL A 91 -13.95 5.30 -9.90
C VAL A 91 -13.01 4.10 -9.96
N MET A 92 -12.87 3.37 -8.85
CA MET A 92 -12.03 2.18 -8.76
C MET A 92 -12.62 1.18 -7.77
N VAL A 93 -12.56 -0.10 -8.09
CA VAL A 93 -12.76 -1.18 -7.12
C VAL A 93 -11.45 -1.93 -7.00
N ALA A 94 -10.83 -1.84 -5.84
CA ALA A 94 -9.62 -2.58 -5.54
C ALA A 94 -9.96 -3.89 -4.82
N THR A 95 -9.10 -4.89 -4.95
CA THR A 95 -9.26 -6.19 -4.32
C THR A 95 -8.08 -6.54 -3.43
N THR A 96 -8.33 -7.36 -2.40
CA THR A 96 -7.24 -7.96 -1.62
C THR A 96 -6.68 -9.19 -2.33
N SER A 97 -5.41 -9.53 -2.08
CA SER A 97 -4.87 -10.81 -2.51
C SER A 97 -5.58 -11.94 -1.74
N SER A 98 -6.25 -12.84 -2.45
CA SER A 98 -6.94 -14.00 -1.84
C SER A 98 -5.94 -15.13 -1.57
N THR A 99 -5.28 -15.12 -0.40
CA THR A 99 -4.40 -16.23 0.01
C THR A 99 -5.11 -17.31 0.82
N THR A 100 -6.18 -16.96 1.52
CA THR A 100 -6.89 -17.86 2.47
C THR A 100 -8.34 -18.13 2.12
N SER A 101 -8.92 -17.42 1.18
CA SER A 101 -10.32 -17.64 0.76
C SER A 101 -10.48 -17.55 -0.75
N LYS A 102 -11.46 -18.31 -1.29
CA LYS A 102 -11.76 -18.33 -2.74
C LYS A 102 -12.25 -16.98 -3.30
N SER A 103 -12.70 -16.06 -2.45
CA SER A 103 -13.23 -14.76 -2.86
C SER A 103 -12.43 -13.62 -2.22
N PRO A 104 -11.85 -12.69 -2.99
CA PRO A 104 -11.16 -11.51 -2.45
C PRO A 104 -12.17 -10.53 -1.82
N CYS A 105 -11.72 -9.74 -0.84
CA CYS A 105 -12.47 -8.57 -0.42
C CYS A 105 -12.44 -7.51 -1.52
N ARG A 106 -13.55 -6.83 -1.70
CA ARG A 106 -13.71 -5.74 -2.66
C ARG A 106 -13.92 -4.44 -1.90
N TYR A 107 -13.14 -3.43 -2.20
CA TYR A 107 -13.29 -2.10 -1.60
C TYR A 107 -13.36 -1.05 -2.70
N PRO A 108 -14.51 -0.36 -2.76
CA PRO A 108 -14.75 0.69 -3.73
C PRO A 108 -14.07 1.99 -3.29
N LEU A 109 -13.54 2.74 -4.23
CA LEU A 109 -12.94 4.03 -4.03
C LEU A 109 -13.63 5.05 -4.95
N ASP A 110 -14.06 6.16 -4.38
CA ASP A 110 -14.42 7.35 -5.14
C ASP A 110 -13.17 8.19 -5.48
N ALA A 111 -13.33 9.21 -6.28
CA ALA A 111 -12.21 10.06 -6.72
C ALA A 111 -11.49 10.73 -5.53
N ASP A 112 -12.24 11.17 -4.51
CA ASP A 112 -11.68 11.82 -3.33
C ASP A 112 -10.88 10.85 -2.47
N THR A 113 -11.39 9.65 -2.24
CA THR A 113 -10.69 8.60 -1.50
C THR A 113 -9.43 8.16 -2.24
N LEU A 114 -9.49 7.99 -3.57
CA LEU A 114 -8.34 7.66 -4.38
C LEU A 114 -7.26 8.76 -4.30
N ARG A 115 -7.66 10.02 -4.39
CA ARG A 115 -6.75 11.17 -4.23
C ARG A 115 -6.08 11.17 -2.85
N ARG A 116 -6.84 10.98 -1.76
CA ARG A 116 -6.30 10.92 -0.39
C ARG A 116 -5.34 9.75 -0.20
N THR A 117 -5.69 8.58 -0.70
CA THR A 117 -4.82 7.40 -0.68
C THR A 117 -3.51 7.68 -1.44
N SER A 118 -3.60 8.34 -2.60
CA SER A 118 -2.43 8.72 -3.38
C SER A 118 -1.55 9.72 -2.63
N MET A 119 -2.12 10.75 -2.01
CA MET A 119 -1.37 11.70 -1.19
C MET A 119 -0.65 11.03 -0.02
N THR A 120 -1.32 10.10 0.67
CA THR A 120 -0.69 9.30 1.74
C THR A 120 0.50 8.50 1.19
N GLY A 121 0.35 7.86 0.04
CA GLY A 121 1.42 7.12 -0.61
C GLY A 121 2.59 8.03 -1.04
N ILE A 122 2.31 9.21 -1.56
CA ILE A 122 3.33 10.21 -1.91
C ILE A 122 4.12 10.62 -0.67
N HIS A 123 3.45 10.98 0.41
CA HIS A 123 4.11 11.35 1.67
C HIS A 123 4.98 10.21 2.20
N PHE A 124 4.45 8.98 2.22
CA PHE A 124 5.21 7.81 2.64
C PHE A 124 6.46 7.61 1.80
N LEU A 125 6.33 7.53 0.48
CA LEU A 125 7.46 7.30 -0.42
C LEU A 125 8.51 8.42 -0.32
N THR A 126 8.06 9.68 -0.22
CA THR A 126 8.95 10.83 -0.07
C THR A 126 9.71 10.78 1.26
N ASP A 127 9.03 10.43 2.34
CA ASP A 127 9.63 10.35 3.69
C ASP A 127 10.71 9.27 3.77
N VAL A 128 10.47 8.11 3.14
CA VAL A 128 11.48 7.05 3.03
C VAL A 128 12.53 7.28 1.94
N GLY A 129 12.50 8.44 1.27
CA GLY A 129 13.55 8.86 0.32
C GLY A 129 13.32 8.45 -1.13
N VAL A 130 12.14 7.96 -1.52
CA VAL A 130 11.79 7.68 -2.93
C VAL A 130 11.30 8.96 -3.59
N LYS A 131 12.17 9.63 -4.33
CA LYS A 131 11.90 10.95 -4.95
C LYS A 131 12.10 10.96 -6.46
N ASP A 132 13.13 10.28 -6.91
CA ASP A 132 13.54 10.15 -8.31
C ASP A 132 14.22 8.80 -8.55
N GLY A 133 14.72 8.55 -9.74
CA GLY A 133 15.45 7.33 -10.07
C GLY A 133 14.65 6.37 -10.96
N PHE A 134 14.85 5.08 -10.74
CA PHE A 134 14.18 3.98 -11.42
C PHE A 134 13.45 3.10 -10.42
N VAL A 135 12.24 2.70 -10.72
CA VAL A 135 11.44 1.82 -9.87
C VAL A 135 11.26 0.45 -10.54
N CYS A 136 11.72 -0.59 -9.89
CA CYS A 136 11.43 -1.96 -10.27
C CYS A 136 10.35 -2.55 -9.35
N MET A 137 9.13 -2.64 -9.87
CA MET A 137 8.02 -3.30 -9.20
C MET A 137 8.14 -4.81 -9.37
N LEU A 138 8.44 -5.53 -8.29
CA LEU A 138 8.50 -7.00 -8.27
C LEU A 138 7.09 -7.61 -8.22
N THR A 139 6.20 -7.06 -9.01
CA THR A 139 4.78 -7.38 -9.11
C THR A 139 4.33 -7.35 -10.58
N PRO A 140 3.14 -7.87 -10.91
CA PRO A 140 2.52 -7.62 -12.20
C PRO A 140 2.21 -6.13 -12.42
N SER A 141 1.95 -5.76 -13.66
CA SER A 141 1.42 -4.43 -13.99
C SER A 141 -0.04 -4.26 -13.53
N PRO A 142 -0.56 -3.02 -13.43
CA PRO A 142 -1.97 -2.78 -13.14
C PRO A 142 -2.94 -3.39 -14.17
N ASP A 143 -2.48 -3.67 -15.39
CA ASP A 143 -3.28 -4.31 -16.44
C ASP A 143 -3.43 -5.83 -16.21
N GLU A 144 -2.48 -6.42 -15.47
CA GLU A 144 -2.48 -7.84 -15.12
C GLU A 144 -2.91 -8.13 -13.66
N SER A 145 -3.23 -7.10 -12.87
CA SER A 145 -3.55 -7.26 -11.45
C SER A 145 -4.60 -6.27 -10.95
N ASP A 146 -5.65 -6.79 -10.34
CA ASP A 146 -6.69 -6.00 -9.68
C ASP A 146 -6.39 -5.69 -8.21
N THR A 147 -5.24 -6.12 -7.69
CA THR A 147 -4.93 -5.91 -6.29
C THR A 147 -4.70 -4.43 -6.00
N GLY A 148 -5.28 -3.95 -4.90
CA GLY A 148 -5.15 -2.56 -4.47
C GLY A 148 -3.70 -2.14 -4.24
N LEU A 149 -2.85 -3.10 -3.82
CA LEU A 149 -1.42 -2.88 -3.67
C LEU A 149 -0.76 -2.46 -5.00
N VAL A 150 -1.01 -3.23 -6.07
CA VAL A 150 -0.41 -2.95 -7.38
C VAL A 150 -1.01 -1.69 -7.98
N ARG A 151 -2.34 -1.58 -8.04
CA ARG A 151 -3.04 -0.43 -8.62
C ARG A 151 -2.74 0.87 -7.87
N GLY A 152 -2.82 0.84 -6.53
CA GLY A 152 -2.57 2.00 -5.69
C GLY A 152 -1.12 2.48 -5.79
N MET A 153 -0.14 1.60 -5.67
CA MET A 153 1.27 1.97 -5.78
C MET A 153 1.62 2.46 -7.19
N SER A 154 1.12 1.80 -8.23
CA SER A 154 1.33 2.26 -9.61
C SER A 154 0.76 3.65 -9.85
N HIS A 155 -0.42 3.94 -9.30
CA HIS A 155 -1.03 5.27 -9.40
C HIS A 155 -0.20 6.32 -8.67
N VAL A 156 0.27 6.03 -7.45
CA VAL A 156 1.17 6.94 -6.69
C VAL A 156 2.46 7.24 -7.46
N LEU A 157 3.09 6.21 -8.01
CA LEU A 157 4.34 6.37 -8.75
C LEU A 157 4.16 7.13 -10.07
N LYS A 158 3.12 6.80 -10.85
CA LYS A 158 2.88 7.42 -12.16
C LYS A 158 2.30 8.82 -12.03
N GLU A 159 1.19 8.96 -11.31
CA GLU A 159 0.43 10.20 -11.24
C GLU A 159 0.87 11.12 -10.10
N GLY A 160 1.33 10.55 -9.01
CA GLY A 160 1.80 11.29 -7.84
C GLY A 160 3.25 11.77 -7.98
N LEU A 161 4.18 10.85 -8.07
CA LEU A 161 5.62 11.14 -8.13
C LEU A 161 6.18 11.28 -9.55
N LYS A 162 5.35 11.08 -10.59
CA LYS A 162 5.69 11.33 -12.00
C LYS A 162 6.90 10.52 -12.51
N PHE A 163 7.07 9.29 -12.06
CA PHE A 163 8.15 8.42 -12.53
C PHE A 163 8.03 8.08 -14.04
N GLY A 164 6.83 8.12 -14.62
CA GLY A 164 6.62 7.91 -16.05
C GLY A 164 7.18 6.56 -16.53
N ASP A 165 8.05 6.62 -17.55
CA ASP A 165 8.69 5.44 -18.13
C ASP A 165 9.81 4.83 -17.27
N ASN A 166 10.16 5.44 -16.12
CA ASN A 166 11.13 4.90 -15.18
C ASN A 166 10.52 3.85 -14.24
N ILE A 167 9.42 3.21 -14.62
CA ILE A 167 8.80 2.12 -13.87
C ILE A 167 8.82 0.84 -14.70
N MET A 168 9.40 -0.21 -14.14
CA MET A 168 9.34 -1.56 -14.69
C MET A 168 8.48 -2.46 -13.80
N TYR A 169 7.69 -3.32 -14.40
CA TYR A 169 6.98 -4.41 -13.72
C TYR A 169 7.66 -5.73 -14.06
N ALA A 170 8.22 -6.38 -13.04
CA ALA A 170 9.06 -7.57 -13.21
C ALA A 170 8.27 -8.88 -13.31
N VAL A 171 6.95 -8.87 -13.14
CA VAL A 171 6.12 -10.07 -13.29
C VAL A 171 5.22 -9.90 -14.51
N LYS A 172 5.31 -10.86 -15.45
CA LYS A 172 4.48 -10.92 -16.66
C LYS A 172 3.85 -12.30 -16.78
N HIS A 173 2.54 -12.34 -17.05
CA HIS A 173 1.80 -13.59 -17.19
C HIS A 173 2.03 -14.58 -16.04
N GLY A 174 2.12 -14.06 -14.81
CA GLY A 174 2.34 -14.83 -13.59
C GLY A 174 3.77 -15.35 -13.39
N LYS A 175 4.73 -14.97 -14.24
CA LYS A 175 6.15 -15.35 -14.13
C LYS A 175 7.02 -14.13 -13.87
N MET A 176 8.02 -14.30 -13.03
CA MET A 176 8.99 -13.25 -12.76
C MET A 176 10.08 -13.26 -13.84
N GLU A 177 10.24 -12.13 -14.52
CA GLU A 177 11.25 -11.86 -15.54
C GLU A 177 12.57 -11.41 -14.86
N THR A 178 13.17 -12.33 -14.10
CA THR A 178 14.30 -12.05 -13.18
C THR A 178 15.51 -11.46 -13.90
N GLU A 179 15.90 -12.05 -15.03
CA GLU A 179 17.04 -11.57 -15.82
C GLU A 179 16.79 -10.18 -16.40
N ALA A 180 15.60 -9.93 -16.95
CA ALA A 180 15.23 -8.63 -17.46
C ALA A 180 15.19 -7.56 -16.35
N ALA A 181 14.70 -7.92 -15.17
CA ALA A 181 14.68 -7.04 -14.01
C ALA A 181 16.12 -6.67 -13.56
N LEU A 182 17.00 -7.65 -13.44
CA LEU A 182 18.40 -7.41 -13.06
C LEU A 182 19.14 -6.58 -14.12
N ASN A 183 18.93 -6.86 -15.40
CA ASN A 183 19.50 -6.07 -16.48
C ASN A 183 19.03 -4.61 -16.43
N ALA A 184 17.75 -4.37 -16.18
CA ALA A 184 17.22 -3.03 -16.02
C ALA A 184 17.81 -2.31 -14.79
N ILE A 185 17.90 -3.00 -13.64
CA ILE A 185 18.48 -2.49 -12.40
C ILE A 185 19.95 -2.09 -12.60
N THR A 186 20.76 -2.96 -13.21
CA THR A 186 22.20 -2.73 -13.40
C THR A 186 22.52 -1.70 -14.49
N SER A 187 21.62 -1.51 -15.45
CA SER A 187 21.81 -0.52 -16.53
C SER A 187 21.51 0.92 -16.13
N THR A 188 20.98 1.17 -14.93
CA THR A 188 20.58 2.51 -14.49
C THR A 188 21.73 3.44 -14.10
N HIS A 189 22.98 3.01 -14.17
CA HIS A 189 24.22 3.73 -13.86
C HIS A 189 24.08 5.02 -13.05
N HIS A 190 24.52 5.00 -11.78
CA HIS A 190 24.55 6.17 -10.87
C HIS A 190 23.21 6.86 -10.57
N ARG A 191 22.09 6.19 -10.77
CA ARG A 191 20.79 6.68 -10.37
C ARG A 191 20.21 5.78 -9.26
N PRO A 192 19.45 6.33 -8.31
CA PRO A 192 18.74 5.51 -7.34
C PRO A 192 17.83 4.48 -8.02
N VAL A 193 17.82 3.28 -7.48
CA VAL A 193 16.92 2.20 -7.89
C VAL A 193 16.07 1.80 -6.70
N HIS A 194 14.75 1.90 -6.87
CA HIS A 194 13.83 1.51 -5.82
C HIS A 194 13.13 0.21 -6.21
N LEU A 195 13.25 -0.81 -5.38
CA LEU A 195 12.54 -2.07 -5.56
C LEU A 195 11.32 -2.11 -4.65
N TYR A 196 10.20 -2.58 -5.18
CA TYR A 196 8.97 -2.71 -4.42
C TYR A 196 8.31 -4.06 -4.67
N GLY A 197 8.09 -4.83 -3.61
CA GLY A 197 7.41 -6.12 -3.77
C GLY A 197 7.41 -7.01 -2.53
N PRO A 198 6.86 -8.22 -2.65
CA PRO A 198 6.77 -9.17 -1.54
C PRO A 198 8.11 -9.88 -1.28
N PRO A 199 8.32 -10.39 -0.05
CA PRO A 199 9.57 -11.05 0.34
C PRO A 199 10.02 -12.17 -0.60
N PHE A 200 9.10 -13.02 -1.05
CA PHE A 200 9.42 -14.12 -1.94
C PHE A 200 9.97 -13.66 -3.31
N ALA A 201 9.51 -12.51 -3.82
CA ALA A 201 10.01 -11.97 -5.08
C ALA A 201 11.45 -11.43 -4.93
N TYR A 202 11.77 -10.83 -3.79
CA TYR A 202 13.15 -10.48 -3.47
C TYR A 202 14.06 -11.72 -3.37
N MET A 203 13.58 -12.80 -2.74
CA MET A 203 14.36 -14.03 -2.68
C MET A 203 14.62 -14.63 -4.04
N HIS A 204 13.70 -14.54 -5.00
CA HIS A 204 13.95 -14.94 -6.38
C HIS A 204 15.11 -14.16 -7.02
N LEU A 205 15.20 -12.84 -6.77
CA LEU A 205 16.33 -12.03 -7.23
C LEU A 205 17.62 -12.46 -6.56
N VAL A 206 17.63 -12.60 -5.23
CA VAL A 206 18.82 -13.02 -4.46
C VAL A 206 19.32 -14.36 -4.92
N ASP A 207 18.46 -15.36 -5.02
CA ASP A 207 18.82 -16.71 -5.48
C ASP A 207 19.39 -16.71 -6.92
N TYR A 208 18.87 -15.84 -7.77
CA TYR A 208 19.39 -15.71 -9.14
C TYR A 208 20.77 -15.04 -9.15
N ILE A 209 20.95 -13.95 -8.40
CA ILE A 209 22.22 -13.23 -8.22
C ILE A 209 23.30 -14.21 -7.73
N GLU A 210 23.01 -14.96 -6.66
CA GLU A 210 23.97 -15.91 -6.06
C GLU A 210 24.34 -17.05 -7.03
N ARG A 211 23.34 -17.65 -7.69
CA ARG A 211 23.56 -18.76 -8.63
C ARG A 211 24.38 -18.38 -9.86
N HIS A 212 24.27 -17.14 -10.33
CA HIS A 212 24.95 -16.70 -11.56
C HIS A 212 26.17 -15.83 -11.26
N GLY A 213 26.51 -15.58 -10.00
CA GLY A 213 27.64 -14.75 -9.59
C GLY A 213 27.53 -13.31 -10.11
N ILE A 214 26.32 -12.77 -10.17
CA ILE A 214 26.08 -11.42 -10.67
C ILE A 214 26.40 -10.42 -9.56
N GLU A 215 27.17 -9.39 -9.87
CA GLU A 215 27.41 -8.28 -8.97
C GLU A 215 26.36 -7.18 -9.21
N VAL A 216 25.57 -6.85 -8.17
CA VAL A 216 24.57 -5.78 -8.21
C VAL A 216 24.90 -4.80 -7.11
N LYS A 217 25.38 -3.61 -7.48
CA LYS A 217 25.68 -2.54 -6.53
C LYS A 217 24.70 -1.39 -6.75
N LEU A 218 23.78 -1.21 -5.83
CA LEU A 218 22.81 -0.13 -5.87
C LEU A 218 23.43 1.19 -5.37
N ASP A 219 22.90 2.30 -5.88
CA ASP A 219 23.21 3.63 -5.35
C ASP A 219 22.77 3.74 -3.88
N LYS A 220 23.47 4.55 -3.08
CA LYS A 220 23.19 4.77 -1.65
C LYS A 220 21.80 5.31 -1.36
N ASP A 221 21.19 6.03 -2.32
CA ASP A 221 19.86 6.59 -2.21
C ASP A 221 18.77 5.63 -2.71
N SER A 222 19.16 4.40 -3.11
CA SER A 222 18.20 3.34 -3.47
C SER A 222 17.41 2.84 -2.25
N ARG A 223 16.21 2.34 -2.49
CA ARG A 223 15.32 1.82 -1.42
C ARG A 223 14.73 0.47 -1.81
N LEU A 224 14.73 -0.47 -0.86
CA LEU A 224 14.06 -1.76 -0.97
C LEU A 224 12.81 -1.73 -0.10
N LEU A 225 11.64 -1.65 -0.73
CA LEU A 225 10.34 -1.54 -0.06
C LEU A 225 9.65 -2.90 -0.06
N ILE A 226 9.72 -3.58 1.06
CA ILE A 226 9.15 -4.92 1.22
C ILE A 226 7.70 -4.80 1.69
N THR A 227 6.79 -5.46 0.99
CA THR A 227 5.36 -5.43 1.30
C THR A 227 4.72 -6.81 1.16
N GLY A 228 3.65 -7.05 1.94
CA GLY A 228 2.96 -8.34 1.94
C GLY A 228 3.66 -9.42 2.75
N GLY A 229 3.17 -10.66 2.60
CA GLY A 229 3.68 -11.83 3.31
C GLY A 229 4.31 -12.86 2.37
N TRP A 230 4.78 -13.96 2.95
CA TRP A 230 5.47 -15.05 2.25
C TRP A 230 4.60 -15.90 1.32
N LYS A 231 3.26 -15.80 1.39
CA LYS A 231 2.32 -16.52 0.53
C LYS A 231 2.63 -18.01 0.38
N THR A 232 2.58 -18.78 1.43
CA THR A 232 2.75 -20.26 1.37
C THR A 232 4.01 -20.76 0.65
N VAL A 233 5.00 -19.91 0.42
CA VAL A 233 6.29 -20.33 -0.13
C VAL A 233 7.04 -21.07 0.98
N ALA A 234 7.44 -22.32 0.72
CA ALA A 234 8.24 -23.09 1.66
C ALA A 234 9.56 -22.38 1.95
N GLY A 235 9.90 -22.24 3.25
CA GLY A 235 11.15 -21.62 3.67
C GLY A 235 11.02 -20.16 4.08
N GLU A 236 9.99 -19.84 4.87
CA GLU A 236 9.94 -18.54 5.55
C GLU A 236 11.23 -18.32 6.35
N ILE A 237 11.87 -17.19 6.08
CA ILE A 237 13.01 -16.70 6.85
C ILE A 237 12.58 -15.52 7.70
N THR A 238 13.31 -15.22 8.74
CA THR A 238 13.03 -14.06 9.58
C THR A 238 13.25 -12.76 8.80
N LYS A 239 12.65 -11.66 9.29
CA LYS A 239 12.88 -10.33 8.71
C LYS A 239 14.37 -9.97 8.72
N GLN A 240 15.08 -10.34 9.79
CA GLN A 240 16.51 -10.09 9.92
C GLN A 240 17.30 -10.86 8.85
N GLU A 241 17.08 -12.16 8.69
CA GLU A 241 17.75 -12.97 7.66
C GLU A 241 17.47 -12.46 6.25
N LEU A 242 16.24 -11.99 5.99
CA LEU A 242 15.91 -11.36 4.71
C LEU A 242 16.74 -10.09 4.48
N ASN A 243 16.78 -9.20 5.49
CA ASN A 243 17.55 -7.96 5.40
C ASN A 243 19.03 -8.23 5.17
N GLU A 244 19.65 -9.15 5.91
CA GLU A 244 21.05 -9.55 5.74
C GLU A 244 21.34 -10.06 4.31
N LYS A 245 20.45 -10.91 3.77
CA LYS A 245 20.57 -11.40 2.39
C LYS A 245 20.45 -10.28 1.36
N LEU A 246 19.52 -9.37 1.55
CA LEU A 246 19.33 -8.22 0.66
C LEU A 246 20.51 -7.25 0.73
N ALA A 247 20.99 -6.94 1.93
CA ALA A 247 22.15 -6.08 2.14
C ALA A 247 23.39 -6.64 1.43
N LYS A 248 23.61 -7.96 1.54
CA LYS A 248 24.70 -8.65 0.86
C LYS A 248 24.54 -8.66 -0.66
N ALA A 249 23.34 -9.04 -1.16
CA ALA A 249 23.10 -9.21 -2.60
C ALA A 249 23.14 -7.88 -3.38
N PHE A 250 22.69 -6.79 -2.75
CA PHE A 250 22.57 -5.47 -3.39
C PHE A 250 23.63 -4.46 -2.93
N HIS A 251 24.57 -4.86 -2.08
CA HIS A 251 25.63 -4.01 -1.52
C HIS A 251 25.11 -2.72 -0.88
N ILE A 252 24.01 -2.83 -0.13
CA ILE A 252 23.40 -1.73 0.62
C ILE A 252 23.61 -1.89 2.13
N LYS A 253 23.43 -0.80 2.88
CA LYS A 253 23.41 -0.86 4.35
C LYS A 253 22.01 -1.20 4.83
N GLU A 254 21.93 -1.91 5.95
CA GLU A 254 20.70 -2.05 6.72
C GLU A 254 20.44 -0.74 7.47
N ASP A 255 19.21 -0.20 7.37
CA ASP A 255 18.73 0.93 8.16
C ASP A 255 17.67 0.47 9.16
#